data_c5c3102643bf23a954052c3528119362
#
_entry.id   c5c3102643bf23a954052c3528119362
#
_cell.length_a   1.000
_cell.length_b   1.000
_cell.length_c   1.000
_cell.angle_alpha   90.00
_cell.angle_beta   90.00
_cell.angle_gamma   90.00
#
_symmetry.space_group_name_H-M   'P 1'
#
loop_
_entity.id
_entity.type
_entity.pdbx_description
1 polymer ?
#
loop_
_entity_poly.entity_id
_entity_poly.type
_entity_poly.pdbx_seq_one_letter_code
_entity_poly.pdbx_strand_id
1 'polypeptide(L)'
;MPTARLGDALVRAVEQLRSAGSLSARLDAEVLLAHALGIDRVALLTHPARVLADEERALFDALVERRARGEPVAYLVGERDWYDLTLRVTPDVLTPRPETEGLLERALDWARGRAGELTAAVDIGTGSGAIAIALARALPGGRVYATDLSREALDVARANMARLDPSLAITFLCGDLLAPLPGPVDLIVANLPYIGEEEYMALMPDVRLYEPRLALVGGPVGHELIARLLVRAPAYLRSPGAVFLELGPGQAAGALTAARSAFPGGRIRLADDYAGLARYLSIEEG
;
A
#
# COMPACT_ATOMS: atom_id res chain seq x y z
N MET A 1 -23.21 32.41 -17.74
CA MET A 1 -21.81 31.98 -17.60
C MET A 1 -21.43 31.22 -18.84
N PRO A 2 -20.20 31.40 -19.44
CA PRO A 2 -19.83 30.61 -20.61
C PRO A 2 -19.82 29.12 -20.21
N THR A 3 -20.46 28.32 -21.03
CA THR A 3 -20.53 26.86 -20.86
C THR A 3 -19.10 26.28 -20.95
N ALA A 4 -18.55 25.77 -19.84
CA ALA A 4 -17.23 25.20 -19.82
C ALA A 4 -17.24 23.82 -20.50
N ARG A 5 -16.47 23.68 -21.58
CA ARG A 5 -16.27 22.39 -22.24
C ARG A 5 -15.27 21.57 -21.44
N LEU A 6 -15.43 20.25 -21.45
CA LEU A 6 -14.55 19.29 -20.80
C LEU A 6 -13.08 19.53 -21.13
N GLY A 7 -12.75 19.67 -22.43
CA GLY A 7 -11.37 19.91 -22.86
C GLY A 7 -10.78 21.20 -22.30
N ASP A 8 -11.56 22.30 -22.25
CA ASP A 8 -11.10 23.59 -21.71
C ASP A 8 -10.89 23.52 -20.19
N ALA A 9 -11.77 22.80 -19.47
CA ALA A 9 -11.63 22.58 -18.04
C ALA A 9 -10.37 21.75 -17.72
N LEU A 10 -10.13 20.69 -18.48
CA LEU A 10 -8.95 19.85 -18.34
C LEU A 10 -7.65 20.64 -18.56
N VAL A 11 -7.57 21.46 -19.63
CA VAL A 11 -6.38 22.28 -19.92
C VAL A 11 -6.09 23.24 -18.76
N ARG A 12 -7.10 23.94 -18.24
CA ARG A 12 -6.93 24.85 -17.10
C ARG A 12 -6.44 24.13 -15.85
N ALA A 13 -7.04 22.97 -15.54
CA ALA A 13 -6.62 22.16 -14.39
C ALA A 13 -5.17 21.68 -14.50
N VAL A 14 -4.74 21.24 -15.68
CA VAL A 14 -3.35 20.84 -15.94
C VAL A 14 -2.38 22.00 -15.70
N GLU A 15 -2.70 23.21 -16.18
CA GLU A 15 -1.89 24.39 -15.96
C GLU A 15 -1.80 24.77 -14.47
N GLN A 16 -2.93 24.73 -13.76
CA GLN A 16 -3.00 25.02 -12.33
C GLN A 16 -2.17 24.01 -11.52
N LEU A 17 -2.34 22.71 -11.76
CA LEU A 17 -1.60 21.68 -11.05
C LEU A 17 -0.10 21.70 -11.37
N ARG A 18 0.27 21.98 -12.62
CA ARG A 18 1.68 22.17 -13.00
C ARG A 18 2.30 23.36 -12.28
N SER A 19 1.58 24.48 -12.20
CA SER A 19 2.03 25.68 -11.50
C SER A 19 2.14 25.45 -9.98
N ALA A 20 1.36 24.53 -9.44
CA ALA A 20 1.43 24.08 -8.05
C ALA A 20 2.53 23.02 -7.79
N GLY A 21 3.30 22.62 -8.83
CA GLY A 21 4.43 21.69 -8.70
C GLY A 21 4.08 20.20 -8.85
N SER A 22 2.87 19.85 -9.31
CA SER A 22 2.55 18.44 -9.58
C SER A 22 3.41 17.89 -10.72
N LEU A 23 4.12 16.79 -10.47
CA LEU A 23 4.91 16.06 -11.46
C LEU A 23 4.04 15.26 -12.45
N SER A 24 2.79 14.98 -12.08
CA SER A 24 1.81 14.21 -12.85
C SER A 24 0.56 15.03 -13.21
N ALA A 25 0.69 16.35 -13.34
CA ALA A 25 -0.42 17.31 -13.48
C ALA A 25 -1.50 16.88 -14.50
N ARG A 26 -1.09 16.33 -15.65
CA ARG A 26 -2.01 15.84 -16.69
C ARG A 26 -2.81 14.63 -16.21
N LEU A 27 -2.12 13.63 -15.66
CA LEU A 27 -2.75 12.42 -15.12
C LEU A 27 -3.66 12.75 -13.95
N ASP A 28 -3.19 13.59 -13.02
CA ASP A 28 -3.97 14.03 -11.87
C ASP A 28 -5.28 14.69 -12.30
N ALA A 29 -5.21 15.65 -13.25
CA ALA A 29 -6.39 16.34 -13.77
C ALA A 29 -7.37 15.39 -14.47
N GLU A 30 -6.88 14.43 -15.26
CA GLU A 30 -7.73 13.42 -15.92
C GLU A 30 -8.44 12.51 -14.91
N VAL A 31 -7.74 12.04 -13.89
CA VAL A 31 -8.33 11.18 -12.84
C VAL A 31 -9.39 11.94 -12.04
N LEU A 32 -9.09 13.18 -11.63
CA LEU A 32 -10.03 14.01 -10.88
C LEU A 32 -11.27 14.37 -11.71
N LEU A 33 -11.11 14.66 -13.00
CA LEU A 33 -12.23 14.94 -13.89
C LEU A 33 -13.08 13.70 -14.15
N ALA A 34 -12.46 12.55 -14.38
CA ALA A 34 -13.15 11.28 -14.55
C ALA A 34 -14.01 10.97 -13.29
N HIS A 35 -13.41 11.15 -12.10
CA HIS A 35 -14.10 10.98 -10.84
C HIS A 35 -15.30 11.95 -10.69
N ALA A 36 -15.10 13.24 -10.97
CA ALA A 36 -16.15 14.25 -10.86
C ALA A 36 -17.34 13.99 -11.80
N LEU A 37 -17.08 13.35 -12.95
CA LEU A 37 -18.09 13.01 -13.95
C LEU A 37 -18.68 11.60 -13.78
N GLY A 38 -18.12 10.75 -12.90
CA GLY A 38 -18.53 9.35 -12.76
C GLY A 38 -18.30 8.51 -14.03
N ILE A 39 -17.25 8.80 -14.81
CA ILE A 39 -16.91 8.11 -16.06
C ILE A 39 -15.46 7.62 -16.04
N ASP A 40 -15.10 6.71 -16.95
CA ASP A 40 -13.72 6.30 -17.12
C ASP A 40 -12.88 7.34 -17.88
N ARG A 41 -11.54 7.23 -17.76
CA ARG A 41 -10.61 8.16 -18.42
C ARG A 41 -10.66 8.09 -19.94
N VAL A 42 -11.01 6.95 -20.54
CA VAL A 42 -11.10 6.79 -21.99
C VAL A 42 -12.26 7.65 -22.53
N ALA A 43 -13.37 7.70 -21.79
CA ALA A 43 -14.51 8.55 -22.13
C ALA A 43 -14.18 10.05 -22.14
N LEU A 44 -13.25 10.52 -21.28
CA LEU A 44 -12.76 11.91 -21.33
C LEU A 44 -12.09 12.25 -22.66
N LEU A 45 -11.27 11.32 -23.19
CA LEU A 45 -10.47 11.53 -24.40
C LEU A 45 -11.36 11.49 -25.66
N THR A 46 -12.48 10.78 -25.62
CA THR A 46 -13.38 10.60 -26.77
C THR A 46 -14.43 11.71 -26.88
N HIS A 47 -14.68 12.47 -25.80
CA HIS A 47 -15.74 13.49 -25.77
C HIS A 47 -15.26 14.87 -25.29
N PRO A 48 -14.18 15.47 -25.85
CA PRO A 48 -13.61 16.73 -25.35
C PRO A 48 -14.54 17.93 -25.50
N ALA A 49 -15.52 17.85 -26.40
CA ALA A 49 -16.51 18.91 -26.65
C ALA A 49 -17.72 18.86 -25.71
N ARG A 50 -17.83 17.83 -24.83
CA ARG A 50 -18.90 17.71 -23.84
C ARG A 50 -18.94 18.97 -22.95
N VAL A 51 -20.13 19.52 -22.76
CA VAL A 51 -20.35 20.62 -21.83
C VAL A 51 -20.54 20.03 -20.43
N LEU A 52 -19.82 20.58 -19.45
CA LEU A 52 -19.96 20.20 -18.05
C LEU A 52 -21.20 20.86 -17.43
N ALA A 53 -21.95 20.10 -16.64
CA ALA A 53 -22.96 20.68 -15.76
C ALA A 53 -22.27 21.54 -14.68
N ASP A 54 -23.00 22.51 -14.13
CA ASP A 54 -22.45 23.42 -13.12
C ASP A 54 -21.97 22.66 -11.86
N GLU A 55 -22.68 21.61 -11.45
CA GLU A 55 -22.32 20.76 -10.31
C GLU A 55 -21.05 19.93 -10.60
N GLU A 56 -20.95 19.32 -11.79
CA GLU A 56 -19.77 18.58 -12.24
C GLU A 56 -18.53 19.48 -12.25
N ARG A 57 -18.69 20.69 -12.78
CA ARG A 57 -17.62 21.69 -12.80
C ARG A 57 -17.21 22.13 -11.41
N ALA A 58 -18.17 22.45 -10.54
CA ALA A 58 -17.89 22.87 -9.18
C ALA A 58 -17.16 21.79 -8.37
N LEU A 59 -17.57 20.53 -8.51
CA LEU A 59 -16.90 19.39 -7.88
C LEU A 59 -15.45 19.24 -8.41
N PHE A 60 -15.28 19.29 -9.74
CA PHE A 60 -13.95 19.18 -10.35
C PHE A 60 -13.02 20.32 -9.91
N ASP A 61 -13.49 21.58 -9.96
CA ASP A 61 -12.70 22.75 -9.56
C ASP A 61 -12.27 22.62 -8.07
N ALA A 62 -13.17 22.16 -7.18
CA ALA A 62 -12.85 21.93 -5.77
C ALA A 62 -11.79 20.83 -5.59
N LEU A 63 -11.86 19.73 -6.35
CA LEU A 63 -10.86 18.65 -6.31
C LEU A 63 -9.49 19.13 -6.81
N VAL A 64 -9.47 19.92 -7.90
CA VAL A 64 -8.22 20.51 -8.43
C VAL A 64 -7.59 21.47 -7.42
N GLU A 65 -8.38 22.29 -6.72
CA GLU A 65 -7.87 23.16 -5.65
C GLU A 65 -7.24 22.38 -4.50
N ARG A 66 -7.88 21.30 -4.06
CA ARG A 66 -7.35 20.42 -3.01
C ARG A 66 -6.04 19.77 -3.46
N ARG A 67 -6.00 19.24 -4.69
CA ARG A 67 -4.77 18.67 -5.27
C ARG A 67 -3.66 19.72 -5.41
N ALA A 68 -3.97 20.94 -5.81
CA ALA A 68 -3.00 22.03 -5.89
C ALA A 68 -2.39 22.39 -4.52
N ARG A 69 -3.09 22.10 -3.42
CA ARG A 69 -2.54 22.20 -2.05
C ARG A 69 -1.73 20.98 -1.61
N GLY A 70 -1.56 19.98 -2.49
CA GLY A 70 -0.75 18.79 -2.26
C GLY A 70 -1.54 17.55 -1.81
N GLU A 71 -2.87 17.60 -1.70
CA GLU A 71 -3.65 16.43 -1.28
C GLU A 71 -3.53 15.29 -2.31
N PRO A 72 -3.19 14.04 -1.88
CA PRO A 72 -3.03 12.91 -2.80
C PRO A 72 -4.30 12.61 -3.61
N VAL A 73 -4.14 12.36 -4.92
CA VAL A 73 -5.27 12.03 -5.81
C VAL A 73 -6.05 10.83 -5.27
N ALA A 74 -5.38 9.82 -4.74
CA ALA A 74 -6.03 8.64 -4.18
C ALA A 74 -7.00 8.98 -3.03
N TYR A 75 -6.66 9.95 -2.16
CA TYR A 75 -7.56 10.40 -1.10
C TYR A 75 -8.69 11.28 -1.61
N LEU A 76 -8.43 12.06 -2.66
CA LEU A 76 -9.47 12.88 -3.31
C LEU A 76 -10.55 12.03 -3.99
N VAL A 77 -10.12 10.94 -4.63
CA VAL A 77 -11.00 9.97 -5.31
C VAL A 77 -11.56 8.94 -4.32
N GLY A 78 -10.85 8.67 -3.22
CA GLY A 78 -11.21 7.69 -2.20
C GLY A 78 -10.82 6.26 -2.59
N GLU A 79 -10.15 6.06 -3.74
CA GLU A 79 -9.80 4.74 -4.26
C GLU A 79 -8.40 4.73 -4.88
N ARG A 80 -7.78 3.52 -4.88
CA ARG A 80 -6.50 3.24 -5.50
C ARG A 80 -6.54 1.86 -6.16
N ASP A 81 -6.24 1.80 -7.45
CA ASP A 81 -5.96 0.54 -8.12
C ASP A 81 -4.57 0.05 -7.73
N TRP A 82 -4.48 -1.19 -7.31
CA TRP A 82 -3.26 -1.85 -6.90
C TRP A 82 -3.37 -3.36 -7.15
N TYR A 83 -2.39 -3.92 -7.85
CA TYR A 83 -2.42 -5.31 -8.31
C TYR A 83 -3.70 -5.56 -9.14
N ASP A 84 -4.57 -6.50 -8.73
CA ASP A 84 -5.87 -6.78 -9.35
C ASP A 84 -7.06 -6.23 -8.53
N LEU A 85 -6.78 -5.30 -7.60
CA LEU A 85 -7.74 -4.76 -6.65
C LEU A 85 -7.95 -3.26 -6.87
N THR A 86 -9.20 -2.80 -6.78
CA THR A 86 -9.51 -1.38 -6.55
C THR A 86 -9.78 -1.19 -5.07
N LEU A 87 -8.85 -0.61 -4.32
CA LEU A 87 -8.90 -0.47 -2.87
C LEU A 87 -9.44 0.90 -2.47
N ARG A 88 -10.37 0.93 -1.52
CA ARG A 88 -10.71 2.16 -0.82
C ARG A 88 -9.51 2.61 0.01
N VAL A 89 -9.20 3.91 -0.04
CA VAL A 89 -8.14 4.54 0.75
C VAL A 89 -8.67 5.80 1.43
N THR A 90 -8.17 6.06 2.63
CA THR A 90 -8.48 7.25 3.43
C THR A 90 -7.17 7.76 4.04
N PRO A 91 -7.14 8.96 4.64
CA PRO A 91 -5.97 9.44 5.37
C PRO A 91 -5.53 8.56 6.56
N ASP A 92 -6.29 7.51 6.90
CA ASP A 92 -5.95 6.57 7.97
C ASP A 92 -5.00 5.46 7.51
N VAL A 93 -4.76 5.32 6.19
CA VAL A 93 -3.91 4.28 5.62
C VAL A 93 -2.93 4.83 4.60
N LEU A 94 -1.75 4.22 4.51
CA LEU A 94 -0.82 4.48 3.42
C LEU A 94 -1.49 4.13 2.07
N THR A 95 -1.36 5.01 1.09
CA THR A 95 -1.75 4.66 -0.29
C THR A 95 -0.88 3.50 -0.78
N PRO A 96 -1.48 2.35 -1.21
CA PRO A 96 -0.71 1.21 -1.70
C PRO A 96 0.26 1.58 -2.81
N ARG A 97 1.54 1.15 -2.66
CA ARG A 97 2.64 1.49 -3.57
C ARG A 97 2.83 0.38 -4.62
N PRO A 98 3.20 0.74 -5.86
CA PRO A 98 3.49 -0.25 -6.90
C PRO A 98 4.61 -1.22 -6.51
N GLU A 99 5.62 -0.76 -5.78
CA GLU A 99 6.74 -1.59 -5.32
C GLU A 99 6.28 -2.75 -4.44
N THR A 100 5.23 -2.55 -3.66
CA THR A 100 4.67 -3.59 -2.77
C THR A 100 4.03 -4.75 -3.55
N GLU A 101 3.66 -4.56 -4.82
CA GLU A 101 3.23 -5.66 -5.70
C GLU A 101 4.34 -6.70 -5.87
N GLY A 102 5.59 -6.26 -6.01
CA GLY A 102 6.74 -7.16 -6.11
C GLY A 102 7.02 -7.96 -4.83
N LEU A 103 6.68 -7.42 -3.65
CA LEU A 103 6.70 -8.17 -2.40
C LEU A 103 5.64 -9.27 -2.40
N LEU A 104 4.40 -8.91 -2.77
CA LEU A 104 3.28 -9.85 -2.85
C LEU A 104 3.57 -10.98 -3.83
N GLU A 105 4.05 -10.68 -5.04
CA GLU A 105 4.36 -11.70 -6.06
C GLU A 105 5.35 -12.74 -5.55
N ARG A 106 6.41 -12.33 -4.86
CA ARG A 106 7.41 -13.23 -4.27
C ARG A 106 6.82 -14.12 -3.17
N ALA A 107 5.97 -13.56 -2.33
CA ALA A 107 5.25 -14.30 -1.30
C ALA A 107 4.29 -15.32 -1.92
N LEU A 108 3.55 -14.93 -2.95
CA LEU A 108 2.63 -15.81 -3.68
C LEU A 108 3.36 -16.92 -4.43
N ASP A 109 4.51 -16.63 -5.06
CA ASP A 109 5.31 -17.65 -5.76
C ASP A 109 5.82 -18.71 -4.79
N TRP A 110 6.30 -18.29 -3.63
CA TRP A 110 6.69 -19.23 -2.57
C TRP A 110 5.51 -20.08 -2.10
N ALA A 111 4.34 -19.45 -1.90
CA ALA A 111 3.13 -20.10 -1.45
C ALA A 111 2.58 -21.12 -2.47
N ARG A 112 2.60 -20.79 -3.76
CA ARG A 112 2.20 -21.70 -4.86
C ARG A 112 3.04 -22.97 -4.89
N GLY A 113 4.33 -22.87 -4.61
CA GLY A 113 5.22 -24.03 -4.51
C GLY A 113 4.89 -25.00 -3.37
N ARG A 114 3.96 -24.61 -2.47
CA ARG A 114 3.52 -25.34 -1.28
C ARG A 114 1.99 -25.44 -1.20
N ALA A 115 1.32 -25.44 -2.33
CA ALA A 115 -0.14 -25.51 -2.39
C ALA A 115 -0.67 -26.74 -1.66
N GLY A 116 -1.60 -26.52 -0.73
CA GLY A 116 -2.19 -27.57 0.12
C GLY A 116 -1.43 -27.82 1.45
N GLU A 117 -0.23 -27.27 1.65
CA GLU A 117 0.54 -27.37 2.89
C GLU A 117 0.36 -26.13 3.78
N LEU A 118 0.09 -24.98 3.18
CA LEU A 118 -0.07 -23.72 3.91
C LEU A 118 -1.42 -23.67 4.62
N THR A 119 -1.37 -23.47 5.93
CA THR A 119 -2.55 -23.39 6.79
C THR A 119 -2.82 -21.99 7.31
N ALA A 120 -1.79 -21.16 7.43
CA ALA A 120 -1.93 -19.80 7.94
C ALA A 120 -0.87 -18.84 7.37
N ALA A 121 -1.30 -17.64 7.02
CA ALA A 121 -0.45 -16.52 6.62
C ALA A 121 -0.79 -15.28 7.45
N VAL A 122 0.15 -14.32 7.56
CA VAL A 122 -0.10 -13.03 8.18
C VAL A 122 0.46 -11.89 7.35
N ASP A 123 -0.31 -10.82 7.25
CA ASP A 123 0.09 -9.49 6.76
C ASP A 123 0.28 -8.57 7.97
N ILE A 124 1.50 -8.09 8.20
CA ILE A 124 1.86 -7.24 9.34
C ILE A 124 1.91 -5.78 8.90
N GLY A 125 1.14 -4.91 9.58
CA GLY A 125 0.96 -3.52 9.15
C GLY A 125 0.06 -3.46 7.92
N THR A 126 -1.11 -4.10 8.00
CA THR A 126 -1.97 -4.38 6.85
C THR A 126 -2.50 -3.12 6.15
N GLY A 127 -2.58 -1.98 6.84
CA GLY A 127 -3.05 -0.72 6.28
C GLY A 127 -4.43 -0.86 5.62
N SER A 128 -4.50 -0.66 4.31
CA SER A 128 -5.75 -0.81 3.53
C SER A 128 -6.21 -2.27 3.35
N GLY A 129 -5.44 -3.25 3.80
CA GLY A 129 -5.72 -4.67 3.61
C GLY A 129 -5.24 -5.24 2.28
N ALA A 130 -4.47 -4.50 1.51
CA ALA A 130 -4.05 -4.86 0.15
C ALA A 130 -3.40 -6.26 0.07
N ILE A 131 -2.33 -6.47 0.85
CA ILE A 131 -1.60 -7.74 0.89
C ILE A 131 -2.49 -8.85 1.48
N ALA A 132 -3.18 -8.59 2.61
CA ALA A 132 -4.03 -9.58 3.26
C ALA A 132 -5.15 -10.11 2.33
N ILE A 133 -5.82 -9.22 1.58
CA ILE A 133 -6.89 -9.60 0.65
C ILE A 133 -6.32 -10.42 -0.51
N ALA A 134 -5.18 -9.99 -1.09
CA ALA A 134 -4.54 -10.72 -2.17
C ALA A 134 -4.06 -12.11 -1.72
N LEU A 135 -3.47 -12.23 -0.52
CA LEU A 135 -3.10 -13.52 0.07
C LEU A 135 -4.32 -14.42 0.29
N ALA A 136 -5.42 -13.88 0.83
CA ALA A 136 -6.63 -14.68 1.09
C ALA A 136 -7.28 -15.20 -0.21
N ARG A 137 -7.25 -14.44 -1.29
CA ARG A 137 -7.69 -14.90 -2.61
C ARG A 137 -6.82 -16.02 -3.17
N ALA A 138 -5.51 -15.94 -2.94
CA ALA A 138 -4.54 -16.90 -3.48
C ALA A 138 -4.39 -18.17 -2.62
N LEU A 139 -4.87 -18.18 -1.38
CA LEU A 139 -4.74 -19.28 -0.41
C LEU A 139 -6.11 -19.86 -0.01
N PRO A 140 -6.87 -20.46 -0.94
CA PRO A 140 -8.19 -20.97 -0.65
C PRO A 140 -8.09 -22.08 0.43
N GLY A 141 -8.86 -21.91 1.53
CA GLY A 141 -8.85 -22.81 2.68
C GLY A 141 -7.78 -22.49 3.74
N GLY A 142 -6.81 -21.63 3.45
CA GLY A 142 -5.86 -21.08 4.42
C GLY A 142 -6.49 -19.98 5.30
N ARG A 143 -5.95 -19.79 6.50
CA ARG A 143 -6.31 -18.66 7.36
C ARG A 143 -5.37 -17.49 7.09
N VAL A 144 -5.92 -16.31 6.84
CA VAL A 144 -5.11 -15.09 6.74
C VAL A 144 -5.38 -14.23 7.97
N TYR A 145 -4.31 -13.85 8.65
CA TYR A 145 -4.34 -12.84 9.68
C TYR A 145 -3.85 -11.52 9.10
N ALA A 146 -4.44 -10.42 9.54
CA ALA A 146 -4.03 -9.08 9.19
C ALA A 146 -3.86 -8.28 10.47
N THR A 147 -2.64 -7.83 10.77
CA THR A 147 -2.38 -7.07 11.99
C THR A 147 -2.07 -5.62 11.66
N ASP A 148 -2.54 -4.70 12.50
CA ASP A 148 -2.16 -3.28 12.46
C ASP A 148 -2.24 -2.69 13.86
N LEU A 149 -1.42 -1.65 14.10
CA LEU A 149 -1.47 -0.90 15.35
C LEU A 149 -2.65 0.08 15.36
N SER A 150 -3.05 0.59 14.18
CA SER A 150 -4.19 1.49 13.98
C SER A 150 -5.49 0.69 13.83
N ARG A 151 -6.49 1.03 14.66
CA ARG A 151 -7.86 0.51 14.54
C ARG A 151 -8.54 1.06 13.29
N GLU A 152 -8.28 2.30 12.97
CA GLU A 152 -8.80 3.02 11.81
C GLU A 152 -8.32 2.34 10.51
N ALA A 153 -7.05 1.96 10.45
CA ALA A 153 -6.50 1.18 9.32
C ALA A 153 -7.22 -0.18 9.19
N LEU A 154 -7.42 -0.89 10.29
CA LEU A 154 -8.18 -2.15 10.27
C LEU A 154 -9.63 -1.98 9.84
N ASP A 155 -10.26 -0.86 10.14
CA ASP A 155 -11.62 -0.57 9.68
C ASP A 155 -11.67 -0.32 8.17
N VAL A 156 -10.67 0.36 7.60
CA VAL A 156 -10.48 0.49 6.14
C VAL A 156 -10.27 -0.88 5.50
N ALA A 157 -9.38 -1.72 6.07
CA ALA A 157 -9.10 -3.07 5.56
C ALA A 157 -10.35 -3.97 5.58
N ARG A 158 -11.15 -3.94 6.66
CA ARG A 158 -12.44 -4.66 6.74
C ARG A 158 -13.43 -4.18 5.69
N ALA A 159 -13.54 -2.87 5.49
CA ALA A 159 -14.40 -2.29 4.47
C ALA A 159 -13.99 -2.72 3.06
N ASN A 160 -12.68 -2.78 2.78
CA ASN A 160 -12.15 -3.28 1.51
C ASN A 160 -12.47 -4.77 1.31
N MET A 161 -12.22 -5.61 2.31
CA MET A 161 -12.56 -7.03 2.24
C MET A 161 -14.06 -7.22 1.97
N ALA A 162 -14.92 -6.55 2.74
CA ALA A 162 -16.38 -6.66 2.58
C ALA A 162 -16.88 -6.21 1.19
N ARG A 163 -16.23 -5.20 0.59
CA ARG A 163 -16.55 -4.69 -0.73
C ARG A 163 -16.06 -5.59 -1.86
N LEU A 164 -14.85 -6.14 -1.72
CA LEU A 164 -14.18 -6.89 -2.78
C LEU A 164 -14.57 -8.37 -2.78
N ASP A 165 -14.61 -8.99 -1.62
CA ASP A 165 -15.03 -10.38 -1.45
C ASP A 165 -15.32 -10.68 0.03
N PRO A 166 -16.58 -10.62 0.47
CA PRO A 166 -16.95 -10.87 1.86
C PRO A 166 -16.82 -12.34 2.29
N SER A 167 -16.51 -13.26 1.38
CA SER A 167 -16.31 -14.68 1.68
C SER A 167 -14.89 -15.00 2.14
N LEU A 168 -13.94 -14.07 2.02
CA LEU A 168 -12.55 -14.26 2.41
C LEU A 168 -12.41 -14.49 3.92
N ALA A 169 -11.61 -15.50 4.29
CA ALA A 169 -11.32 -15.84 5.68
C ALA A 169 -10.15 -15.02 6.25
N ILE A 170 -10.35 -13.71 6.47
CA ILE A 170 -9.35 -12.83 7.05
C ILE A 170 -9.72 -12.48 8.49
N THR A 171 -8.79 -12.68 9.43
CA THR A 171 -8.92 -12.26 10.82
C THR A 171 -8.10 -11.02 11.10
N PHE A 172 -8.78 -9.89 11.33
CA PHE A 172 -8.15 -8.60 11.61
C PHE A 172 -7.88 -8.44 13.11
N LEU A 173 -6.62 -8.19 13.48
CA LEU A 173 -6.13 -8.13 14.86
C LEU A 173 -5.42 -6.80 15.12
N CYS A 174 -5.90 -6.05 16.11
CA CYS A 174 -5.25 -4.81 16.52
C CYS A 174 -4.13 -5.10 17.49
N GLY A 175 -2.90 -4.65 17.19
CA GLY A 175 -1.77 -4.79 18.09
C GLY A 175 -0.42 -4.64 17.39
N ASP A 176 0.64 -4.73 18.20
CA ASP A 176 2.02 -4.49 17.77
C ASP A 176 2.64 -5.72 17.09
N LEU A 177 2.89 -5.60 15.80
CA LEU A 177 3.56 -6.60 14.96
C LEU A 177 2.89 -8.01 15.09
N LEU A 178 3.64 -8.98 15.58
CA LEU A 178 3.22 -10.38 15.77
C LEU A 178 2.46 -10.64 17.10
N ALA A 179 2.48 -9.68 18.04
CA ALA A 179 1.95 -9.90 19.38
C ALA A 179 0.46 -10.33 19.43
N PRO A 180 -0.44 -9.83 18.56
CA PRO A 180 -1.85 -10.22 18.61
C PRO A 180 -2.15 -11.58 17.98
N LEU A 181 -1.17 -12.25 17.31
CA LEU A 181 -1.39 -13.55 16.70
C LEU A 181 -1.71 -14.63 17.72
N PRO A 182 -2.67 -15.52 17.45
CA PRO A 182 -3.04 -16.61 18.36
C PRO A 182 -2.00 -17.75 18.36
N GLY A 183 -1.07 -17.77 17.43
CA GLY A 183 -0.04 -18.80 17.32
C GLY A 183 0.78 -18.67 16.02
N PRO A 184 1.70 -19.62 15.78
CA PRO A 184 2.58 -19.60 14.61
C PRO A 184 1.84 -19.75 13.29
N VAL A 185 2.41 -19.12 12.23
CA VAL A 185 1.94 -19.13 10.84
C VAL A 185 3.02 -19.71 9.92
N ASP A 186 2.65 -20.03 8.69
CA ASP A 186 3.57 -20.60 7.69
C ASP A 186 4.21 -19.48 6.83
N LEU A 187 3.55 -18.33 6.73
CA LEU A 187 3.97 -17.20 5.90
C LEU A 187 3.77 -15.88 6.64
N ILE A 188 4.83 -15.10 6.76
CA ILE A 188 4.81 -13.71 7.27
C ILE A 188 5.14 -12.78 6.11
N VAL A 189 4.27 -11.81 5.84
CA VAL A 189 4.51 -10.75 4.84
C VAL A 189 4.37 -9.40 5.53
N ALA A 190 5.26 -8.46 5.25
CA ALA A 190 5.17 -7.13 5.83
C ALA A 190 5.78 -6.04 4.94
N ASN A 191 5.03 -4.97 4.76
CA ASN A 191 5.54 -3.66 4.35
C ASN A 191 5.39 -2.72 5.54
N LEU A 192 6.42 -2.65 6.39
CA LEU A 192 6.42 -1.85 7.61
C LEU A 192 6.92 -0.43 7.34
N PRO A 193 6.53 0.54 8.17
CA PRO A 193 7.14 1.86 8.19
C PRO A 193 8.66 1.75 8.30
N TYR A 194 9.36 2.43 7.41
CA TYR A 194 10.82 2.34 7.31
C TYR A 194 11.55 3.68 7.21
N ILE A 195 10.84 4.80 7.33
CA ILE A 195 11.40 6.15 7.22
C ILE A 195 11.91 6.59 8.59
N GLY A 196 13.14 7.12 8.64
CA GLY A 196 13.71 7.72 9.84
C GLY A 196 13.12 9.11 10.12
N GLU A 197 13.26 9.60 11.37
CA GLU A 197 12.71 10.89 11.79
C GLU A 197 13.27 12.07 10.96
N GLU A 198 14.56 12.08 10.66
CA GLU A 198 15.17 13.13 9.84
C GLU A 198 14.70 13.06 8.40
N GLU A 199 14.62 11.86 7.84
CA GLU A 199 14.15 11.62 6.48
C GLU A 199 12.67 12.02 6.32
N TYR A 200 11.84 11.76 7.34
CA TYR A 200 10.43 12.16 7.35
C TYR A 200 10.26 13.66 7.13
N MET A 201 11.12 14.48 7.72
CA MET A 201 11.07 15.93 7.53
C MET A 201 11.42 16.39 6.12
N ALA A 202 12.16 15.57 5.37
CA ALA A 202 12.57 15.82 3.99
C ALA A 202 11.57 15.28 2.94
N LEU A 203 10.54 14.52 3.36
CA LEU A 203 9.54 13.98 2.45
C LEU A 203 8.79 15.08 1.69
N MET A 204 8.33 14.71 0.51
CA MET A 204 7.45 15.59 -0.27
C MET A 204 6.21 15.97 0.55
N PRO A 205 5.71 17.21 0.40
CA PRO A 205 4.61 17.71 1.21
C PRO A 205 3.33 16.87 1.12
N ASP A 206 3.01 16.28 -0.03
CA ASP A 206 1.85 15.43 -0.24
C ASP A 206 1.90 14.14 0.61
N VAL A 207 3.08 13.54 0.76
CA VAL A 207 3.28 12.39 1.65
C VAL A 207 3.27 12.83 3.12
N ARG A 208 4.11 13.81 3.46
CA ARG A 208 4.32 14.21 4.86
C ARG A 208 3.08 14.80 5.54
N LEU A 209 2.26 15.56 4.80
CA LEU A 209 1.12 16.30 5.37
C LEU A 209 -0.18 15.51 5.34
N TYR A 210 -0.31 14.52 4.47
CA TYR A 210 -1.58 13.83 4.23
C TYR A 210 -1.55 12.35 4.58
N GLU A 211 -0.41 11.66 4.43
CA GLU A 211 -0.33 10.25 4.79
C GLU A 211 -0.07 10.05 6.29
N PRO A 212 -0.61 9.00 6.91
CA PRO A 212 -0.50 8.84 8.35
C PRO A 212 0.97 8.59 8.75
N ARG A 213 1.49 9.43 9.65
CA ARG A 213 2.86 9.32 10.14
C ARG A 213 3.20 7.93 10.69
N LEU A 214 2.21 7.27 11.31
CA LEU A 214 2.34 5.92 11.83
C LEU A 214 2.68 4.88 10.74
N ALA A 215 2.23 5.11 9.50
CA ALA A 215 2.51 4.24 8.36
C ALA A 215 3.82 4.58 7.64
N LEU A 216 4.52 5.66 8.03
CA LEU A 216 5.74 6.13 7.39
C LEU A 216 6.97 5.94 8.27
N VAL A 217 6.89 6.32 9.57
CA VAL A 217 8.04 6.39 10.46
C VAL A 217 8.28 5.07 11.18
N GLY A 218 9.39 4.41 10.85
CA GLY A 218 9.81 3.13 11.40
C GLY A 218 10.62 3.22 12.69
N GLY A 219 10.92 4.45 13.14
CA GLY A 219 11.74 4.74 14.32
C GLY A 219 12.75 5.86 14.05
N PRO A 220 13.64 6.16 14.99
CA PRO A 220 14.65 7.24 14.85
C PRO A 220 15.48 7.14 13.56
N VAL A 221 15.90 5.93 13.19
CA VAL A 221 16.71 5.66 11.97
C VAL A 221 15.89 4.96 10.87
N GLY A 222 14.68 4.45 11.22
CA GLY A 222 13.73 3.87 10.28
C GLY A 222 13.76 2.34 10.16
N HIS A 223 14.77 1.64 10.68
CA HIS A 223 14.88 0.18 10.58
C HIS A 223 14.41 -0.57 11.85
N GLU A 224 14.00 0.15 12.88
CA GLU A 224 13.73 -0.40 14.20
C GLU A 224 12.55 -1.39 14.20
N LEU A 225 11.49 -1.09 13.44
CA LEU A 225 10.34 -1.99 13.34
C LEU A 225 10.69 -3.30 12.64
N ILE A 226 11.46 -3.23 11.55
CA ILE A 226 11.93 -4.42 10.83
C ILE A 226 12.82 -5.28 11.73
N ALA A 227 13.75 -4.67 12.47
CA ALA A 227 14.61 -5.38 13.41
C ALA A 227 13.80 -6.06 14.54
N ARG A 228 12.80 -5.37 15.09
CA ARG A 228 11.89 -5.93 16.11
C ARG A 228 11.07 -7.09 15.58
N LEU A 229 10.57 -6.99 14.34
CA LEU A 229 9.83 -8.07 13.68
C LEU A 229 10.74 -9.29 13.52
N LEU A 230 11.94 -9.11 12.96
CA LEU A 230 12.89 -10.19 12.72
C LEU A 230 13.31 -10.93 14.00
N VAL A 231 13.54 -10.21 15.08
CA VAL A 231 13.87 -10.84 16.40
C VAL A 231 12.73 -11.73 16.90
N ARG A 232 11.49 -11.38 16.63
CA ARG A 232 10.31 -12.14 17.11
C ARG A 232 9.85 -13.22 16.13
N ALA A 233 10.12 -13.06 14.85
CA ALA A 233 9.60 -13.91 13.78
C ALA A 233 9.88 -15.42 13.99
N PRO A 234 11.06 -15.88 14.49
CA PRO A 234 11.29 -17.31 14.71
C PRO A 234 10.30 -17.99 15.66
N ALA A 235 9.77 -17.27 16.64
CA ALA A 235 8.79 -17.81 17.58
C ALA A 235 7.37 -17.91 16.98
N TYR A 236 7.12 -17.24 15.86
CA TYR A 236 5.82 -17.18 15.18
C TYR A 236 5.85 -17.80 13.78
N LEU A 237 7.00 -18.28 13.32
CA LEU A 237 7.13 -18.97 12.04
C LEU A 237 7.18 -20.48 12.26
N ARG A 238 6.37 -21.21 11.52
CA ARG A 238 6.47 -22.68 11.44
C ARG A 238 7.64 -23.08 10.55
N SER A 239 8.07 -24.32 10.64
CA SER A 239 9.00 -24.94 9.70
C SER A 239 8.27 -26.14 9.01
N PRO A 240 8.19 -26.15 7.67
CA PRO A 240 8.70 -25.14 6.75
C PRO A 240 7.89 -23.84 6.77
N GLY A 241 8.57 -22.71 6.58
CA GLY A 241 7.93 -21.40 6.59
C GLY A 241 8.76 -20.30 5.93
N ALA A 242 8.15 -19.12 5.70
CA ALA A 242 8.88 -18.00 5.11
C ALA A 242 8.45 -16.63 5.64
N VAL A 243 9.39 -15.69 5.57
CA VAL A 243 9.19 -14.26 5.84
C VAL A 243 9.55 -13.47 4.60
N PHE A 244 8.67 -12.55 4.20
CA PHE A 244 8.90 -11.59 3.10
C PHE A 244 8.71 -10.18 3.61
N LEU A 245 9.72 -9.31 3.44
CA LEU A 245 9.71 -7.93 3.91
C LEU A 245 10.05 -6.96 2.79
N GLU A 246 9.34 -5.84 2.72
CA GLU A 246 9.77 -4.67 1.96
C GLU A 246 10.73 -3.84 2.80
N LEU A 247 11.78 -3.31 2.15
CA LEU A 247 12.82 -2.51 2.76
C LEU A 247 12.85 -1.10 2.15
N GLY A 248 13.17 -0.13 2.98
CA GLY A 248 13.53 1.21 2.51
C GLY A 248 14.93 1.27 1.91
N PRO A 249 15.23 2.33 1.13
CA PRO A 249 16.58 2.58 0.64
C PRO A 249 17.62 2.57 1.77
N GLY A 250 18.77 1.92 1.54
CA GLY A 250 19.86 1.86 2.51
C GLY A 250 19.69 0.88 3.67
N GLN A 251 18.53 0.22 3.83
CA GLN A 251 18.26 -0.68 4.98
C GLN A 251 18.77 -2.11 4.78
N ALA A 252 19.14 -2.49 3.58
CA ALA A 252 19.49 -3.86 3.21
C ALA A 252 20.56 -4.50 4.10
N ALA A 253 21.65 -3.78 4.42
CA ALA A 253 22.75 -4.32 5.23
C ALA A 253 22.29 -4.61 6.68
N GLY A 254 21.55 -3.71 7.31
CA GLY A 254 21.01 -3.90 8.65
C GLY A 254 19.98 -5.02 8.71
N ALA A 255 19.07 -5.07 7.75
CA ALA A 255 18.05 -6.11 7.64
C ALA A 255 18.67 -7.51 7.42
N LEU A 256 19.69 -7.63 6.56
CA LEU A 256 20.44 -8.88 6.37
C LEU A 256 21.14 -9.34 7.64
N THR A 257 21.74 -8.41 8.39
CA THR A 257 22.42 -8.74 9.64
C THR A 257 21.40 -9.26 10.68
N ALA A 258 20.27 -8.57 10.84
CA ALA A 258 19.21 -8.98 11.74
C ALA A 258 18.60 -10.34 11.33
N ALA A 259 18.36 -10.54 10.02
CA ALA A 259 17.83 -11.79 9.49
C ALA A 259 18.78 -12.99 9.76
N ARG A 260 20.06 -12.84 9.51
CA ARG A 260 21.08 -13.89 9.76
C ARG A 260 21.18 -14.24 11.25
N SER A 261 21.03 -13.25 12.12
CA SER A 261 21.03 -13.48 13.56
C SER A 261 19.78 -14.21 14.04
N ALA A 262 18.62 -13.86 13.48
CA ALA A 262 17.33 -14.44 13.86
C ALA A 262 17.12 -15.85 13.27
N PHE A 263 17.64 -16.10 12.05
CA PHE A 263 17.46 -17.33 11.29
C PHE A 263 18.81 -17.89 10.82
N PRO A 264 19.64 -18.44 11.72
CA PRO A 264 21.00 -18.88 11.39
C PRO A 264 21.05 -20.06 10.40
N GLY A 265 19.96 -20.85 10.29
CA GLY A 265 19.80 -21.95 9.31
C GLY A 265 18.99 -21.57 8.08
N GLY A 266 18.39 -20.39 8.08
CA GLY A 266 17.47 -19.96 7.04
C GLY A 266 18.16 -19.59 5.72
N ARG A 267 17.46 -19.83 4.62
CA ARG A 267 17.87 -19.32 3.31
C ARG A 267 17.45 -17.87 3.18
N ILE A 268 18.41 -16.95 3.30
CA ILE A 268 18.16 -15.50 3.26
C ILE A 268 18.58 -14.96 1.89
N ARG A 269 17.68 -14.21 1.25
CA ARG A 269 17.91 -13.56 -0.05
C ARG A 269 17.46 -12.12 0.00
N LEU A 270 18.19 -11.29 -0.73
CA LEU A 270 17.82 -9.91 -1.03
C LEU A 270 17.57 -9.80 -2.54
N ALA A 271 16.51 -9.11 -2.92
CA ALA A 271 16.19 -8.87 -4.32
C ALA A 271 15.89 -7.38 -4.54
N ASP A 272 16.19 -6.94 -5.76
CA ASP A 272 15.97 -5.57 -6.18
C ASP A 272 14.56 -5.38 -6.73
N ASP A 273 14.09 -4.13 -6.69
CA ASP A 273 12.91 -3.67 -7.42
C ASP A 273 13.23 -3.41 -8.90
N TYR A 274 12.24 -2.98 -9.68
CA TYR A 274 12.42 -2.66 -11.10
C TYR A 274 13.35 -1.46 -11.36
N ALA A 275 13.65 -0.65 -10.34
CA ALA A 275 14.62 0.44 -10.42
C ALA A 275 16.05 -0.02 -10.09
N GLY A 276 16.25 -1.31 -9.75
CA GLY A 276 17.55 -1.88 -9.37
C GLY A 276 17.97 -1.53 -7.94
N LEU A 277 17.02 -1.18 -7.08
CA LEU A 277 17.26 -0.88 -5.68
C LEU A 277 16.89 -2.09 -4.82
N ALA A 278 17.78 -2.45 -3.87
CA ALA A 278 17.50 -3.51 -2.91
C ALA A 278 16.23 -3.21 -2.10
N ARG A 279 15.18 -4.01 -2.34
CA ARG A 279 13.84 -3.74 -1.86
C ARG A 279 13.20 -4.90 -1.09
N TYR A 280 13.51 -6.14 -1.44
CA TYR A 280 12.79 -7.28 -0.91
C TYR A 280 13.73 -8.24 -0.18
N LEU A 281 13.47 -8.47 1.11
CA LEU A 281 14.14 -9.50 1.90
C LEU A 281 13.24 -10.72 2.02
N SER A 282 13.76 -11.89 1.64
CA SER A 282 13.09 -13.16 1.88
C SER A 282 13.94 -14.07 2.77
N ILE A 283 13.26 -14.78 3.68
CA ILE A 283 13.84 -15.76 4.59
C ILE A 283 13.00 -17.02 4.49
N GLU A 284 13.61 -18.14 4.17
CA GLU A 284 12.94 -19.44 4.12
C GLU A 284 13.56 -20.36 5.17
N GLU A 285 12.74 -20.91 6.06
CA GLU A 285 13.05 -21.96 7.01
C GLU A 285 12.54 -23.29 6.45
N GLY A 286 13.42 -24.28 6.38
CA GLY A 286 13.14 -25.59 5.80
C GLY A 286 13.08 -26.73 6.81
#